data_922b67e8169ebb9e5ab48f482ec1aa29
#
_entry.id   922b67e8169ebb9e5ab48f482ec1aa29
#
_cell.length_a   1.000
_cell.length_b   1.000
_cell.length_c   1.000
_cell.angle_alpha   90.00
_cell.angle_beta   90.00
_cell.angle_gamma   90.00
#
_symmetry.space_group_name_H-M   'P 1'
#
loop_
_entity.id
_entity.type
_entity.pdbx_description
1 polymer ?
#
loop_
_entity_poly.entity_id
_entity_poly.type
_entity_poly.pdbx_seq_one_letter_code
_entity_poly.pdbx_strand_id
1 'polypeptide(L)'
;MKTKRQRAILSLIAARPIRSQEELAHLLEQQGYEVTQATVSRDIKELGLMKVPLRNGNGQQFKYVEPAAGPTYSSRLHRVVAELASSIKGSGNLIVLRTLPGSAMMLASAIDAAEWNEVLGTIAGDDTVFVAIANPEQLPMLTQRFLDMKGTE
;
A
#
# COMPACT_ATOMS: atom_id res chain seq x y z
N MET A 1 -12.32 -14.30 -8.61
CA MET A 1 -13.48 -13.71 -7.90
C MET A 1 -13.11 -13.01 -6.60
N LYS A 2 -12.31 -13.60 -5.74
CA LYS A 2 -11.87 -13.02 -4.44
C LYS A 2 -11.25 -11.61 -4.57
N THR A 3 -10.28 -11.43 -5.45
CA THR A 3 -9.59 -10.15 -5.65
C THR A 3 -10.51 -9.02 -6.11
N LYS A 4 -11.48 -9.32 -6.98
CA LYS A 4 -12.49 -8.33 -7.41
C LYS A 4 -13.40 -7.91 -6.26
N ARG A 5 -13.82 -8.87 -5.44
CA ARG A 5 -14.65 -8.60 -4.27
C ARG A 5 -13.91 -7.77 -3.23
N GLN A 6 -12.64 -8.08 -2.95
CA GLN A 6 -11.82 -7.31 -2.01
C GLN A 6 -11.59 -5.87 -2.49
N ARG A 7 -11.39 -5.65 -3.79
CA ARG A 7 -11.35 -4.30 -4.36
C ARG A 7 -12.67 -3.55 -4.21
N ALA A 8 -13.80 -4.24 -4.40
CA ALA A 8 -15.11 -3.65 -4.17
C ALA A 8 -15.31 -3.25 -2.70
N ILE A 9 -14.86 -4.05 -1.75
CA ILE A 9 -14.87 -3.71 -0.33
C ILE A 9 -14.09 -2.42 -0.07
N LEU A 10 -12.86 -2.33 -0.56
CA LEU A 10 -12.02 -1.13 -0.38
C LEU A 10 -12.67 0.11 -0.99
N SER A 11 -13.25 0.00 -2.18
CA SER A 11 -13.98 1.10 -2.82
C SER A 11 -15.19 1.55 -2.02
N LEU A 12 -15.94 0.60 -1.45
CA LEU A 12 -17.13 0.91 -0.65
C LEU A 12 -16.77 1.64 0.65
N ILE A 13 -15.75 1.18 1.37
CA ILE A 13 -15.32 1.82 2.62
C ILE A 13 -14.66 3.18 2.40
N ALA A 14 -14.04 3.41 1.24
CA ALA A 14 -13.49 4.70 0.85
C ALA A 14 -14.60 5.71 0.47
N ALA A 15 -15.68 5.25 -0.16
CA ALA A 15 -16.76 6.10 -0.64
C ALA A 15 -17.70 6.59 0.47
N ARG A 16 -17.93 5.77 1.49
CA ARG A 16 -18.84 6.09 2.59
C ARG A 16 -18.52 5.32 3.88
N PRO A 17 -18.91 5.85 5.05
CA PRO A 17 -18.76 5.12 6.30
C PRO A 17 -19.62 3.86 6.30
N ILE A 18 -19.00 2.70 6.46
CA ILE A 18 -19.68 1.41 6.63
C ILE A 18 -19.45 0.96 8.06
N ARG A 19 -20.55 0.67 8.77
CA ARG A 19 -20.54 0.49 10.23
C ARG A 19 -20.59 -0.96 10.68
N SER A 20 -21.06 -1.85 9.81
CA SER A 20 -21.25 -3.26 10.16
C SER A 20 -20.89 -4.20 9.01
N GLN A 21 -20.63 -5.46 9.36
CA GLN A 21 -20.40 -6.52 8.36
C GLN A 21 -21.66 -6.81 7.55
N GLU A 22 -22.83 -6.71 8.17
CA GLU A 22 -24.12 -6.89 7.50
C GLU A 22 -24.35 -5.79 6.44
N GLU A 23 -24.05 -4.55 6.78
CA GLU A 23 -24.12 -3.42 5.83
C GLU A 23 -23.19 -3.66 4.64
N LEU A 24 -21.95 -4.08 4.91
CA LEU A 24 -20.97 -4.37 3.86
C LEU A 24 -21.44 -5.55 2.97
N ALA A 25 -21.97 -6.62 3.56
CA ALA A 25 -22.49 -7.75 2.82
C ALA A 25 -23.65 -7.34 1.91
N HIS A 26 -24.60 -6.56 2.42
CA HIS A 26 -25.73 -6.06 1.65
C HIS A 26 -25.30 -5.21 0.45
N LEU A 27 -24.30 -4.35 0.64
CA LEU A 27 -23.76 -3.52 -0.44
C LEU A 27 -23.03 -4.33 -1.52
N LEU A 28 -22.34 -5.38 -1.11
CA LEU A 28 -21.71 -6.31 -2.06
C LEU A 28 -22.73 -7.09 -2.85
N GLU A 29 -23.83 -7.53 -2.21
CA GLU A 29 -24.95 -8.19 -2.89
C GLU A 29 -25.59 -7.27 -3.93
N GLN A 30 -25.79 -5.99 -3.60
CA GLN A 30 -26.29 -4.99 -4.55
C GLN A 30 -25.37 -4.80 -5.77
N GLN A 31 -24.08 -5.06 -5.62
CA GLN A 31 -23.10 -5.05 -6.72
C GLN A 31 -23.00 -6.38 -7.46
N GLY A 32 -23.81 -7.35 -7.10
CA GLY A 32 -23.86 -8.67 -7.77
C GLY A 32 -22.87 -9.69 -7.23
N TYR A 33 -22.31 -9.47 -6.03
CA TYR A 33 -21.47 -10.47 -5.37
C TYR A 33 -22.32 -11.36 -4.47
N GLU A 34 -22.26 -12.66 -4.68
CA GLU A 34 -22.83 -13.63 -3.74
C GLU A 34 -21.87 -13.78 -2.55
N VAL A 35 -22.27 -13.27 -1.40
CA VAL A 35 -21.45 -13.30 -0.19
C VAL A 35 -22.25 -13.75 1.02
N THR A 36 -21.61 -14.50 1.90
CA THR A 36 -22.09 -14.79 3.25
C THR A 36 -21.40 -13.89 4.25
N GLN A 37 -21.98 -13.71 5.44
CA GLN A 37 -21.32 -12.96 6.52
C GLN A 37 -19.95 -13.54 6.85
N ALA A 38 -19.79 -14.86 6.83
CA ALA A 38 -18.50 -15.52 7.05
C ALA A 38 -17.46 -15.13 5.99
N THR A 39 -17.86 -15.01 4.72
CA THR A 39 -17.00 -14.59 3.63
C THR A 39 -16.55 -13.15 3.83
N VAL A 40 -17.47 -12.24 4.16
CA VAL A 40 -17.17 -10.83 4.44
C VAL A 40 -16.24 -10.70 5.65
N SER A 41 -16.48 -11.45 6.70
CA SER A 41 -15.63 -11.47 7.90
C SER A 41 -14.20 -11.90 7.59
N ARG A 42 -14.03 -12.92 6.73
CA ARG A 42 -12.70 -13.35 6.28
C ARG A 42 -12.00 -12.28 5.45
N ASP A 43 -12.72 -11.66 4.51
CA ASP A 43 -12.16 -10.59 3.68
C ASP A 43 -11.72 -9.39 4.52
N ILE A 44 -12.51 -8.99 5.52
CA ILE A 44 -12.15 -7.94 6.48
C ILE A 44 -10.83 -8.26 7.20
N LYS A 45 -10.68 -9.49 7.67
CA LYS A 45 -9.45 -9.94 8.35
C LYS A 45 -8.26 -9.97 7.40
N GLU A 46 -8.43 -10.49 6.20
CA GLU A 46 -7.36 -10.58 5.22
C GLU A 46 -6.89 -9.20 4.71
N LEU A 47 -7.82 -8.26 4.56
CA LEU A 47 -7.52 -6.87 4.20
C LEU A 47 -6.98 -6.06 5.39
N GLY A 48 -7.02 -6.61 6.59
CA GLY A 48 -6.58 -5.93 7.80
C GLY A 48 -7.43 -4.71 8.17
N LEU A 49 -8.71 -4.68 7.76
CA LEU A 49 -9.60 -3.55 8.04
C LEU A 49 -9.82 -3.39 9.54
N MET A 50 -9.80 -2.15 10.00
CA MET A 50 -9.97 -1.79 11.40
C MET A 50 -11.26 -0.99 11.60
N LYS A 51 -11.87 -1.15 12.78
CA LYS A 51 -12.96 -0.28 13.22
C LYS A 51 -12.39 0.93 13.95
N VAL A 52 -12.73 2.12 13.49
CA VAL A 52 -12.36 3.37 14.15
C VAL A 52 -13.62 4.14 14.56
N PRO A 53 -13.59 4.85 15.71
CA PRO A 53 -14.73 5.64 16.13
C PRO A 53 -14.98 6.81 15.18
N LEU A 54 -16.25 7.06 14.87
CA LEU A 54 -16.67 8.26 14.15
C LEU A 54 -16.65 9.46 15.10
N ARG A 55 -16.00 10.54 14.70
CA ARG A 55 -15.80 11.74 15.50
C ARG A 55 -17.06 12.63 15.64
N ASN A 56 -18.18 12.26 15.05
CA ASN A 56 -19.38 13.11 15.03
C ASN A 56 -20.44 12.59 15.99
N GLY A 57 -20.53 13.22 17.17
CA GLY A 57 -21.72 13.26 18.02
C GLY A 57 -22.01 12.02 18.86
N ASN A 58 -22.96 12.18 19.70
CA ASN A 58 -23.52 11.32 20.73
C ASN A 58 -23.67 9.84 20.36
N GLY A 59 -22.67 9.02 20.63
CA GLY A 59 -22.81 7.57 20.53
C GLY A 59 -21.56 6.91 19.96
N GLN A 60 -21.34 5.69 20.38
CA GLN A 60 -20.27 4.84 19.91
C GLN A 60 -20.59 4.33 18.48
N GLN A 61 -20.39 5.18 17.49
CA GLN A 61 -20.47 4.79 16.09
C GLN A 61 -19.05 4.51 15.60
N PHE A 62 -18.89 3.40 14.90
CA PHE A 62 -17.63 2.97 14.30
C PHE A 62 -17.77 2.88 12.78
N LYS A 63 -16.69 3.04 12.07
CA LYS A 63 -16.59 2.74 10.64
C LYS A 63 -15.39 1.85 10.37
N TYR A 64 -15.49 1.04 9.32
CA TYR A 64 -14.33 0.33 8.80
C TYR A 64 -13.44 1.29 8.03
N VAL A 65 -12.15 1.21 8.29
CA VAL A 65 -11.12 1.91 7.53
C VAL A 65 -10.07 0.92 7.11
N GLU A 66 -9.50 1.16 5.94
CA GLU A 66 -8.19 0.61 5.64
C GLU A 66 -7.25 1.06 6.75
N PRO A 67 -6.42 0.16 7.31
CA PRO A 67 -5.41 0.61 8.24
C PRO A 67 -4.63 1.71 7.54
N ALA A 68 -4.69 2.92 8.11
CA ALA A 68 -3.93 4.06 7.60
C ALA A 68 -2.48 3.63 7.52
N ALA A 69 -2.00 3.30 6.31
CA ALA A 69 -0.69 2.75 6.05
C ALA A 69 -0.19 1.95 7.26
N GLY A 70 -1.00 0.99 7.69
CA GLY A 70 -0.64 0.08 8.78
C GLY A 70 0.64 -0.64 8.43
N PRO A 71 1.23 -1.51 9.25
CA PRO A 71 2.48 -2.20 8.97
C PRO A 71 2.40 -3.15 7.76
N THR A 72 1.65 -2.79 6.76
CA THR A 72 1.59 -3.30 5.43
C THR A 72 2.78 -2.80 4.63
N TYR A 73 3.02 -3.38 3.52
CA TYR A 73 4.15 -3.20 2.62
C TYR A 73 4.68 -1.75 2.48
N SER A 74 3.80 -0.75 2.59
CA SER A 74 4.17 0.67 2.53
C SER A 74 4.99 1.14 3.75
N SER A 75 4.63 0.72 4.95
CA SER A 75 5.38 1.10 6.16
C SER A 75 6.69 0.31 6.27
N ARG A 76 6.70 -0.92 5.76
CA ARG A 76 7.93 -1.71 5.64
C ARG A 76 8.87 -1.03 4.65
N LEU A 77 8.37 -0.64 3.46
CA LEU A 77 9.16 0.06 2.47
C LEU A 77 9.73 1.36 3.02
N HIS A 78 8.91 2.17 3.69
CA HIS A 78 9.35 3.42 4.30
C HIS A 78 10.51 3.18 5.26
N ARG A 79 10.38 2.22 6.16
CA ARG A 79 11.44 1.87 7.12
C ARG A 79 12.70 1.37 6.43
N VAL A 80 12.56 0.46 5.46
CA VAL A 80 13.70 -0.12 4.73
C VAL A 80 14.44 0.96 3.93
N VAL A 81 13.71 1.86 3.26
CA VAL A 81 14.33 3.00 2.56
C VAL A 81 15.05 3.92 3.53
N ALA A 82 14.41 4.27 4.64
CA ALA A 82 15.01 5.14 5.65
C ALA A 82 16.31 4.55 6.25
N GLU A 83 16.30 3.24 6.50
CA GLU A 83 17.44 2.57 7.13
C GLU A 83 18.56 2.20 6.15
N LEU A 84 18.22 1.78 4.93
CA LEU A 84 19.18 1.17 4.01
C LEU A 84 19.64 2.10 2.88
N ALA A 85 18.81 3.02 2.41
CA ALA A 85 19.17 3.87 1.28
C ALA A 85 20.14 4.98 1.71
N SER A 86 21.34 4.98 1.12
CA SER A 86 22.33 6.04 1.35
C SER A 86 22.23 7.18 0.35
N SER A 87 21.83 6.90 -0.89
CA SER A 87 21.52 7.93 -1.89
C SER A 87 20.42 7.47 -2.83
N ILE A 88 19.67 8.43 -3.35
CA ILE A 88 18.56 8.22 -4.27
C ILE A 88 18.67 9.25 -5.39
N LYS A 89 18.81 8.78 -6.64
CA LYS A 89 18.94 9.65 -7.81
C LYS A 89 18.15 9.04 -8.97
N GLY A 90 17.53 9.90 -9.79
CA GLY A 90 16.81 9.48 -10.98
C GLY A 90 17.50 9.95 -12.26
N SER A 91 17.40 9.15 -13.32
CA SER A 91 17.86 9.48 -14.66
C SER A 91 17.01 8.76 -15.70
N GLY A 92 16.40 9.50 -16.61
CA GLY A 92 15.54 8.93 -17.64
C GLY A 92 14.35 8.16 -17.06
N ASN A 93 14.35 6.86 -17.18
CA ASN A 93 13.33 5.95 -16.60
C ASN A 93 13.89 5.04 -15.50
N LEU A 94 15.03 5.39 -14.92
CA LEU A 94 15.65 4.65 -13.83
C LEU A 94 15.78 5.52 -12.59
N ILE A 95 15.47 4.92 -11.46
CA ILE A 95 15.84 5.44 -10.15
C ILE A 95 16.94 4.54 -9.60
N VAL A 96 18.01 5.15 -9.15
CA VAL A 96 19.19 4.47 -8.61
C VAL A 96 19.24 4.73 -7.10
N LEU A 97 19.08 3.66 -6.32
CA LEU A 97 19.23 3.69 -4.87
C LEU A 97 20.53 2.99 -4.49
N ARG A 98 21.33 3.66 -3.70
CA ARG A 98 22.56 3.08 -3.16
C ARG A 98 22.32 2.63 -1.72
N THR A 99 22.97 1.54 -1.34
CA THR A 99 22.93 0.99 0.02
C THR A 99 24.35 0.67 0.51
N LEU A 100 24.46 0.21 1.74
CA LEU A 100 25.66 -0.49 2.17
C LEU A 100 25.80 -1.83 1.43
N PRO A 101 27.01 -2.34 1.25
CA PRO A 101 27.24 -3.65 0.66
C PRO A 101 26.39 -4.75 1.34
N GLY A 102 25.78 -5.59 0.53
CA GLY A 102 24.92 -6.70 0.98
C GLY A 102 23.46 -6.34 1.27
N SER A 103 23.09 -5.07 1.22
CA SER A 103 21.72 -4.61 1.60
C SER A 103 20.78 -4.36 0.42
N ALA A 104 21.27 -4.33 -0.81
CA ALA A 104 20.50 -3.95 -1.97
C ALA A 104 19.30 -4.90 -2.22
N MET A 105 19.48 -6.19 -2.04
CA MET A 105 18.42 -7.18 -2.26
C MET A 105 17.22 -6.98 -1.33
N MET A 106 17.49 -6.63 -0.07
CA MET A 106 16.42 -6.36 0.91
C MET A 106 15.60 -5.13 0.51
N LEU A 107 16.30 -4.08 0.05
CA LEU A 107 15.64 -2.86 -0.43
C LEU A 107 14.80 -3.13 -1.69
N ALA A 108 15.35 -3.84 -2.67
CA ALA A 108 14.62 -4.22 -3.88
C ALA A 108 13.38 -5.05 -3.58
N SER A 109 13.49 -6.03 -2.69
CA SER A 109 12.35 -6.86 -2.26
C SER A 109 11.24 -6.05 -1.61
N ALA A 110 11.58 -5.03 -0.82
CA ALA A 110 10.60 -4.14 -0.21
C ALA A 110 9.89 -3.25 -1.24
N ILE A 111 10.63 -2.79 -2.26
CA ILE A 111 10.06 -2.01 -3.37
C ILE A 111 9.11 -2.88 -4.19
N ASP A 112 9.51 -4.09 -4.57
CA ASP A 112 8.68 -5.01 -5.33
C ASP A 112 7.39 -5.37 -4.58
N ALA A 113 7.49 -5.59 -3.28
CA ALA A 113 6.35 -5.93 -2.43
C ALA A 113 5.35 -4.76 -2.26
N ALA A 114 5.75 -3.53 -2.52
CA ALA A 114 4.85 -2.37 -2.48
C ALA A 114 3.90 -2.30 -3.68
N GLU A 115 4.19 -3.06 -4.74
CA GLU A 115 3.35 -3.18 -5.94
C GLU A 115 2.90 -1.84 -6.53
N TRP A 116 3.82 -0.87 -6.61
CA TRP A 116 3.53 0.42 -7.23
C TRP A 116 3.31 0.27 -8.74
N ASN A 117 2.18 0.76 -9.22
CA ASN A 117 1.82 0.66 -10.65
C ASN A 117 2.84 1.35 -11.57
N GLU A 118 3.51 2.38 -11.07
CA GLU A 118 4.52 3.16 -11.81
C GLU A 118 5.84 2.40 -11.96
N VAL A 119 6.07 1.38 -11.14
CA VAL A 119 7.30 0.58 -11.14
C VAL A 119 7.09 -0.69 -11.94
N LEU A 120 7.91 -0.89 -12.98
CA LEU A 120 7.90 -2.12 -13.78
C LEU A 120 8.61 -3.27 -13.07
N GLY A 121 9.62 -2.97 -12.30
CA GLY A 121 10.41 -3.94 -11.57
C GLY A 121 11.71 -3.34 -11.06
N THR A 122 12.45 -4.16 -10.32
CA THR A 122 13.75 -3.78 -9.77
C THR A 122 14.80 -4.81 -10.09
N ILE A 123 16.06 -4.38 -10.09
CA ILE A 123 17.20 -5.27 -10.07
C ILE A 123 18.21 -4.78 -9.03
N ALA A 124 18.68 -5.70 -8.22
CA ALA A 124 19.63 -5.40 -7.16
C ALA A 124 21.00 -6.02 -7.43
N GLY A 125 22.03 -5.22 -7.30
CA GLY A 125 23.40 -5.70 -7.15
C GLY A 125 23.73 -5.92 -5.67
N ASP A 126 24.97 -5.69 -5.29
CA ASP A 126 25.41 -5.80 -3.90
C ASP A 126 25.03 -4.56 -3.07
N ASP A 127 25.24 -3.38 -3.60
CA ASP A 127 25.05 -2.08 -2.96
C ASP A 127 24.19 -1.09 -3.74
N THR A 128 23.59 -1.53 -4.82
CA THR A 128 22.84 -0.67 -5.76
C THR A 128 21.58 -1.34 -6.22
N VAL A 129 20.47 -0.61 -6.24
CA VAL A 129 19.20 -1.03 -6.79
C VAL A 129 18.83 -0.14 -7.97
N PHE A 130 18.48 -0.75 -9.09
CA PHE A 130 17.85 -0.07 -10.22
C PHE A 130 16.36 -0.31 -10.19
N VAL A 131 15.58 0.77 -10.18
CA VAL A 131 14.12 0.72 -10.28
C VAL A 131 13.73 1.21 -11.67
N ALA A 132 13.18 0.32 -12.47
CA ALA A 132 12.66 0.66 -13.79
C ALA A 132 11.23 1.20 -13.66
N ILE A 133 10.99 2.39 -14.19
CA ILE A 133 9.67 3.04 -14.13
C ILE A 133 8.98 3.02 -15.48
N ALA A 134 7.65 2.93 -15.46
CA ALA A 134 6.84 2.75 -16.67
C ALA A 134 6.83 4.00 -17.55
N ASN A 135 6.82 5.19 -16.94
CA ASN A 135 6.76 6.45 -17.65
C ASN A 135 7.83 7.41 -17.12
N PRO A 136 8.78 7.88 -17.98
CA PRO A 136 9.82 8.82 -17.56
C PRO A 136 9.29 10.14 -16.96
N GLU A 137 8.08 10.55 -17.32
CA GLU A 137 7.45 11.75 -16.76
C GLU A 137 7.13 11.61 -15.26
N GLN A 138 7.03 10.39 -14.77
CA GLN A 138 6.78 10.09 -13.35
C GLN A 138 8.08 10.08 -12.52
N LEU A 139 9.24 10.16 -13.16
CA LEU A 139 10.53 10.08 -12.49
C LEU A 139 10.70 11.10 -11.35
N PRO A 140 10.39 12.40 -11.54
CA PRO A 140 10.55 13.38 -10.46
C PRO A 140 9.67 13.07 -9.25
N MET A 141 8.42 12.69 -9.49
CA MET A 141 7.45 12.35 -8.43
C MET A 141 7.90 11.11 -7.63
N LEU A 142 8.30 10.05 -8.32
CA LEU A 142 8.74 8.81 -7.68
C LEU A 142 10.06 8.98 -6.93
N THR A 143 11.00 9.70 -7.53
CA THR A 143 12.28 10.04 -6.87
C THR A 143 12.02 10.81 -5.58
N GLN A 144 11.14 11.82 -5.62
CA GLN A 144 10.77 12.58 -4.43
C GLN A 144 10.08 11.71 -3.38
N ARG A 145 9.21 10.77 -3.79
CA ARG A 145 8.57 9.83 -2.88
C ARG A 145 9.60 8.99 -2.10
N PHE A 146 10.63 8.50 -2.76
CA PHE A 146 11.73 7.80 -2.09
C PHE A 146 12.55 8.71 -1.18
N LEU A 147 12.82 9.93 -1.62
CA LEU A 147 13.55 10.92 -0.80
C LEU A 147 12.78 11.29 0.47
N ASP A 148 11.46 11.42 0.37
CA ASP A 148 10.58 11.69 1.52
C ASP A 148 10.61 10.53 2.53
N MET A 149 10.68 9.29 2.04
CA MET A 149 10.83 8.11 2.90
C MET A 149 12.18 8.08 3.62
N LYS A 150 13.24 8.50 2.94
CA LYS A 150 14.57 8.57 3.55
C LYS A 150 14.62 9.58 4.71
N GLY A 151 13.78 10.59 4.64
CA GLY A 151 13.78 11.68 5.60
C GLY A 151 14.86 12.73 5.28
N THR A 152 14.69 13.93 5.81
CA THR A 152 15.72 14.96 5.80
C THR A 152 16.65 14.74 6.98
N GLU A 153 17.91 14.55 6.66
CA GLU A 153 18.94 14.75 7.67
C GLU A 153 18.99 16.22 8.09
#